data_b44c35d8608f382dc8175303c2c54523
#
_entry.id   b44c35d8608f382dc8175303c2c54523
#
_cell.length_a   1.000
_cell.length_b   1.000
_cell.length_c   1.000
_cell.angle_alpha   90.00
_cell.angle_beta   90.00
_cell.angle_gamma   90.00
#
_symmetry.space_group_name_H-M   'P 1'
#
loop_
_entity.id
_entity.type
_entity.pdbx_description
1 polymer ?
#
loop_
_entity_poly.entity_id
_entity_poly.type
_entity_poly.pdbx_seq_one_letter_code
_entity_poly.pdbx_strand_id
1 'polypeptide(L)'
;MALECDAERVLLLCGTGNNGGDGLVAARYLQACAQTDVILTGREPSAVDAQANFTALKNCAVSIHTVQSPSDVRSLKNLFDKADLIIDALLGIGAHGKLREPLLSCVASANESPAPVLSADLPTPGIRAGMVCSFHRPKIKGSSVVDIGIPLAAECFTGPGDLTLLKKKEGEAHKGAGGSVLVIGGGPYQGAPYLAAFAALRGGADIVRVATPNYLPYPDLIVEKLEGTCITKEHLERLQTLAADADVVVCGCGLGTNCHSVVREVAPFCRKAVFDADALQNPLPVSGETIYTPHAGEFARSFNRKLETSPAARARVVKKCAESGTILLKGSVDIVSDGERVRFNSTGCPAMTTGGTGDVLAGLAGALLCRLPAFDAACIAAYVNGCAGQRVSAKKGDGLIAGDLPEMIAEVMNQ
;
A
#
# COMPACT_ATOMS: atom_id res chain seq x y z
N MET A 1 3.96 19.46 24.74
CA MET A 1 3.54 20.68 24.00
C MET A 1 2.36 21.38 24.66
N ALA A 2 1.14 20.84 24.71
CA ALA A 2 0.03 21.53 25.39
C ALA A 2 0.28 21.74 26.89
N LEU A 3 0.94 20.83 27.59
CA LEU A 3 1.35 20.96 28.97
C LEU A 3 2.54 21.92 29.21
N GLU A 4 3.24 22.28 28.15
CA GLU A 4 4.35 23.26 28.19
C GLU A 4 3.87 24.70 27.89
N CYS A 5 2.63 24.84 27.48
CA CYS A 5 1.96 26.12 27.39
C CYS A 5 1.28 26.38 28.74
N ASP A 6 1.60 27.43 29.47
CA ASP A 6 0.98 27.80 30.74
C ASP A 6 -0.51 28.22 30.55
N ALA A 7 -1.28 27.31 29.91
CA ALA A 7 -2.69 27.52 29.60
C ALA A 7 -3.56 27.08 30.77
N GLU A 8 -4.34 28.01 31.33
CA GLU A 8 -5.30 27.69 32.39
C GLU A 8 -6.63 27.16 31.86
N ARG A 9 -6.98 27.53 30.61
CA ARG A 9 -8.23 27.11 29.93
C ARG A 9 -7.94 26.57 28.55
N VAL A 10 -8.21 25.29 28.34
CA VAL A 10 -7.98 24.60 27.08
C VAL A 10 -9.30 24.16 26.45
N LEU A 11 -9.52 24.59 25.22
CA LEU A 11 -10.67 24.17 24.40
C LEU A 11 -10.22 23.14 23.34
N LEU A 12 -10.77 21.96 23.36
CA LEU A 12 -10.51 20.95 22.35
C LEU A 12 -11.68 20.84 21.37
N LEU A 13 -11.38 20.92 20.08
CA LEU A 13 -12.32 20.70 18.99
C LEU A 13 -12.12 19.27 18.48
N CYS A 14 -13.04 18.37 18.76
CA CYS A 14 -12.94 16.95 18.45
C CYS A 14 -13.93 16.55 17.35
N GLY A 15 -13.42 15.88 16.30
CA GLY A 15 -14.23 15.21 15.31
C GLY A 15 -14.78 13.87 15.84
N THR A 16 -15.61 13.19 15.03
CA THR A 16 -16.16 11.88 15.37
C THR A 16 -15.25 10.70 15.00
N GLY A 17 -14.16 10.96 14.23
CA GLY A 17 -13.18 9.95 13.82
C GLY A 17 -12.05 9.74 14.83
N ASN A 18 -11.01 8.99 14.39
CA ASN A 18 -9.87 8.66 15.25
C ASN A 18 -9.09 9.89 15.74
N ASN A 19 -8.87 10.90 14.88
CA ASN A 19 -8.21 12.13 15.29
C ASN A 19 -8.97 12.87 16.43
N GLY A 20 -10.31 12.88 16.34
CA GLY A 20 -11.15 13.33 17.46
C GLY A 20 -10.96 12.48 18.72
N GLY A 21 -10.80 11.16 18.55
CA GLY A 21 -10.45 10.23 19.63
C GLY A 21 -9.14 10.62 20.33
N ASP A 22 -8.12 11.02 19.57
CA ASP A 22 -6.84 11.49 20.10
C ASP A 22 -7.02 12.78 20.90
N GLY A 23 -7.90 13.70 20.41
CA GLY A 23 -8.33 14.89 21.16
C GLY A 23 -9.01 14.55 22.47
N LEU A 24 -9.89 13.54 22.50
CA LEU A 24 -10.57 13.09 23.73
C LEU A 24 -9.56 12.50 24.74
N VAL A 25 -8.53 11.78 24.25
CA VAL A 25 -7.42 11.33 25.11
C VAL A 25 -6.67 12.53 25.69
N ALA A 26 -6.31 13.52 24.85
CA ALA A 26 -5.62 14.70 25.30
C ALA A 26 -6.43 15.47 26.38
N ALA A 27 -7.73 15.61 26.21
CA ALA A 27 -8.60 16.24 27.18
C ALA A 27 -8.56 15.54 28.55
N ARG A 28 -8.52 14.21 28.54
CA ARG A 28 -8.44 13.41 29.78
C ARG A 28 -7.16 13.65 30.58
N TYR A 29 -6.05 13.93 29.89
CA TYR A 29 -4.79 14.26 30.56
C TYR A 29 -4.71 15.73 30.97
N LEU A 30 -5.19 16.64 30.14
CA LEU A 30 -5.11 18.09 30.37
C LEU A 30 -5.96 18.56 31.56
N GLN A 31 -7.08 17.89 31.88
CA GLN A 31 -7.90 18.22 33.03
C GLN A 31 -7.14 18.21 34.36
N ALA A 32 -6.02 17.54 34.43
CA ALA A 32 -5.19 17.48 35.65
C ALA A 32 -4.47 18.81 35.94
N CYS A 33 -4.32 19.70 34.93
CA CYS A 33 -3.55 20.94 35.04
C CYS A 33 -4.26 22.16 34.47
N ALA A 34 -5.38 22.02 33.76
CA ALA A 34 -6.13 23.08 33.14
C ALA A 34 -7.64 22.84 33.16
N GLN A 35 -8.42 23.90 33.22
CA GLN A 35 -9.86 23.82 32.96
C GLN A 35 -10.03 23.40 31.48
N THR A 36 -10.66 22.25 31.27
CA THR A 36 -10.72 21.62 29.96
C THR A 36 -12.16 21.48 29.47
N ASP A 37 -12.45 22.10 28.33
CA ASP A 37 -13.72 21.98 27.63
C ASP A 37 -13.51 21.26 26.28
N VAL A 38 -14.46 20.40 25.88
CA VAL A 38 -14.45 19.69 24.61
C VAL A 38 -15.68 20.06 23.80
N ILE A 39 -15.51 20.48 22.56
CA ILE A 39 -16.56 20.59 21.55
C ILE A 39 -16.46 19.36 20.65
N LEU A 40 -17.44 18.46 20.71
CA LEU A 40 -17.57 17.29 19.86
C LEU A 40 -18.50 17.59 18.69
N THR A 41 -18.01 17.46 17.44
CA THR A 41 -18.82 17.67 16.24
C THR A 41 -19.64 16.41 15.93
N GLY A 42 -20.88 16.36 16.42
CA GLY A 42 -21.77 15.19 16.33
C GLY A 42 -22.27 14.76 17.70
N ARG A 43 -23.06 13.71 17.75
CA ARG A 43 -23.60 13.20 19.03
C ARG A 43 -22.62 12.30 19.75
N GLU A 44 -21.99 11.39 19.01
CA GLU A 44 -21.03 10.41 19.52
C GLU A 44 -19.96 10.14 18.47
N PRO A 45 -18.75 9.73 18.89
CA PRO A 45 -17.71 9.27 17.95
C PRO A 45 -18.17 8.07 17.12
N SER A 46 -17.73 7.97 15.88
CA SER A 46 -18.06 6.88 14.96
C SER A 46 -17.01 5.76 14.94
N ALA A 47 -15.75 6.07 15.25
CA ALA A 47 -14.68 5.09 15.31
C ALA A 47 -14.65 4.36 16.66
N VAL A 48 -14.36 3.05 16.66
CA VAL A 48 -14.39 2.19 17.85
C VAL A 48 -13.49 2.70 18.97
N ASP A 49 -12.25 3.04 18.64
CA ASP A 49 -11.27 3.55 19.61
C ASP A 49 -11.68 4.92 20.16
N ALA A 50 -12.23 5.79 19.29
CA ALA A 50 -12.76 7.08 19.72
C ALA A 50 -13.97 6.94 20.66
N GLN A 51 -14.85 5.94 20.44
CA GLN A 51 -15.97 5.61 21.35
C GLN A 51 -15.46 5.16 22.73
N ALA A 52 -14.43 4.31 22.76
CA ALA A 52 -13.82 3.86 24.01
C ALA A 52 -13.25 5.05 24.79
N ASN A 53 -12.53 5.94 24.11
CA ASN A 53 -11.97 7.15 24.72
C ASN A 53 -13.03 8.14 25.19
N PHE A 54 -14.13 8.29 24.43
CA PHE A 54 -15.27 9.11 24.82
C PHE A 54 -15.96 8.58 26.09
N THR A 55 -16.15 7.26 26.16
CA THR A 55 -16.72 6.60 27.35
C THR A 55 -15.84 6.82 28.57
N ALA A 56 -14.52 6.71 28.43
CA ALA A 56 -13.59 6.98 29.51
C ALA A 56 -13.62 8.46 29.95
N LEU A 57 -13.75 9.39 29.00
CA LEU A 57 -13.78 10.83 29.27
C LEU A 57 -15.05 11.25 30.04
N LYS A 58 -16.20 10.59 29.85
CA LYS A 58 -17.46 10.87 30.58
C LYS A 58 -17.32 10.77 32.10
N ASN A 59 -16.32 10.02 32.57
CA ASN A 59 -16.04 9.87 34.01
C ASN A 59 -14.99 10.87 34.53
N CYS A 60 -14.58 11.82 33.73
CA CYS A 60 -13.57 12.82 34.06
C CYS A 60 -14.21 14.19 34.32
N ALA A 61 -13.46 15.09 34.98
CA ALA A 61 -13.87 16.48 35.22
C ALA A 61 -13.67 17.37 33.98
N VAL A 62 -14.28 16.95 32.84
CA VAL A 62 -14.22 17.66 31.56
C VAL A 62 -15.63 17.98 31.09
N SER A 63 -15.86 19.23 30.70
CA SER A 63 -17.14 19.66 30.11
C SER A 63 -17.20 19.27 28.64
N ILE A 64 -18.21 18.47 28.25
CA ILE A 64 -18.37 18.03 26.86
C ILE A 64 -19.61 18.70 26.27
N HIS A 65 -19.41 19.45 25.19
CA HIS A 65 -20.45 20.14 24.43
C HIS A 65 -20.57 19.51 23.04
N THR A 66 -21.76 19.00 22.71
CA THR A 66 -22.00 18.42 21.38
C THR A 66 -22.61 19.47 20.45
N VAL A 67 -22.10 19.56 19.22
CA VAL A 67 -22.57 20.51 18.20
C VAL A 67 -22.96 19.78 16.92
N GLN A 68 -24.11 20.11 16.35
CA GLN A 68 -24.63 19.51 15.12
C GLN A 68 -24.99 20.57 14.07
N SER A 69 -25.05 21.82 14.48
CA SER A 69 -25.43 22.96 13.63
C SER A 69 -24.53 24.16 13.87
N PRO A 70 -24.50 25.15 12.95
CA PRO A 70 -23.84 26.42 13.15
C PRO A 70 -24.35 27.21 14.36
N SER A 71 -25.64 27.08 14.69
CA SER A 71 -26.23 27.74 15.86
C SER A 71 -25.67 27.22 17.17
N ASP A 72 -25.42 25.87 17.25
CA ASP A 72 -24.84 25.29 18.45
C ASP A 72 -23.42 25.81 18.68
N VAL A 73 -22.61 25.90 17.62
CA VAL A 73 -21.26 26.48 17.71
C VAL A 73 -21.30 27.92 18.16
N ARG A 74 -22.21 28.75 17.60
CA ARG A 74 -22.36 30.16 18.00
C ARG A 74 -22.76 30.32 19.47
N SER A 75 -23.57 29.41 19.99
CA SER A 75 -23.97 29.46 21.42
C SER A 75 -22.79 29.22 22.38
N LEU A 76 -21.73 28.60 21.91
CA LEU A 76 -20.49 28.29 22.64
C LEU A 76 -19.37 29.34 22.40
N LYS A 77 -19.68 30.48 21.77
CA LYS A 77 -18.67 31.51 21.43
C LYS A 77 -17.81 31.92 22.64
N ASN A 78 -18.39 31.99 23.82
CA ASN A 78 -17.67 32.31 25.04
C ASN A 78 -16.56 31.35 25.42
N LEU A 79 -16.60 30.09 24.96
CA LEU A 79 -15.51 29.13 25.19
C LEU A 79 -14.31 29.47 24.28
N PHE A 80 -14.56 29.85 23.04
CA PHE A 80 -13.51 30.28 22.11
C PHE A 80 -12.86 31.59 22.57
N ASP A 81 -13.66 32.53 23.08
CA ASP A 81 -13.18 33.86 23.50
C ASP A 81 -12.36 33.79 24.80
N LYS A 82 -12.59 32.78 25.66
CA LYS A 82 -11.94 32.64 26.97
C LYS A 82 -10.83 31.58 26.99
N ALA A 83 -10.65 30.85 25.90
CA ALA A 83 -9.59 29.85 25.82
C ALA A 83 -8.22 30.53 25.81
N ASP A 84 -7.25 29.93 26.50
CA ASP A 84 -5.83 30.27 26.43
C ASP A 84 -5.10 29.44 25.36
N LEU A 85 -5.69 28.29 25.03
CA LEU A 85 -5.23 27.36 23.98
C LEU A 85 -6.42 26.65 23.35
N ILE A 86 -6.44 26.57 22.01
CA ILE A 86 -7.37 25.73 21.26
C ILE A 86 -6.59 24.57 20.68
N ILE A 87 -7.11 23.35 20.86
CA ILE A 87 -6.56 22.15 20.22
C ILE A 87 -7.51 21.70 19.12
N ASP A 88 -7.03 21.73 17.88
CA ASP A 88 -7.72 21.22 16.72
C ASP A 88 -7.45 19.72 16.56
N ALA A 89 -8.47 18.92 16.82
CA ALA A 89 -8.53 17.46 16.59
C ALA A 89 -9.80 17.09 15.80
N LEU A 90 -10.25 17.98 14.89
CA LEU A 90 -11.46 17.76 14.10
C LEU A 90 -11.25 16.68 13.04
N LEU A 91 -10.22 16.83 12.21
CA LEU A 91 -9.95 15.93 11.08
C LEU A 91 -8.48 15.53 11.02
N GLY A 92 -8.21 14.28 10.65
CA GLY A 92 -6.88 13.74 10.41
C GLY A 92 -6.66 13.32 8.94
N ILE A 93 -5.66 12.49 8.67
CA ILE A 93 -5.23 12.05 7.31
C ILE A 93 -6.37 11.43 6.49
N GLY A 94 -7.32 10.73 7.12
CA GLY A 94 -8.42 10.05 6.44
C GLY A 94 -9.55 10.96 5.95
N ALA A 95 -9.45 12.28 6.18
CA ALA A 95 -10.51 13.21 5.79
C ALA A 95 -10.34 13.66 4.33
N HIS A 96 -11.36 13.45 3.51
CA HIS A 96 -11.39 13.85 2.11
C HIS A 96 -12.64 14.69 1.79
N GLY A 97 -12.51 15.61 0.83
CA GLY A 97 -13.61 16.44 0.35
C GLY A 97 -13.73 17.80 1.03
N LYS A 98 -14.83 18.51 0.74
CA LYS A 98 -15.10 19.84 1.31
C LYS A 98 -15.64 19.73 2.73
N LEU A 99 -15.17 20.62 3.61
CA LEU A 99 -15.74 20.75 4.95
C LEU A 99 -17.23 21.06 4.86
N ARG A 100 -17.98 20.51 5.81
CA ARG A 100 -19.41 20.74 5.99
C ARG A 100 -19.67 21.27 7.39
N GLU A 101 -20.86 21.81 7.61
CA GLU A 101 -21.29 22.17 8.95
C GLU A 101 -21.45 20.92 9.85
N PRO A 102 -21.17 20.99 11.15
CA PRO A 102 -20.75 22.18 11.92
C PRO A 102 -19.23 22.47 11.92
N LEU A 103 -18.41 21.67 11.20
CA LEU A 103 -16.95 21.81 11.19
C LEU A 103 -16.52 23.19 10.65
N LEU A 104 -17.18 23.69 9.60
CA LEU A 104 -16.89 25.01 9.04
C LEU A 104 -17.04 26.11 10.10
N SER A 105 -18.12 26.06 10.88
CA SER A 105 -18.35 27.01 11.97
C SER A 105 -17.33 26.88 13.10
N CYS A 106 -16.89 25.65 13.44
CA CYS A 106 -15.82 25.41 14.42
C CYS A 106 -14.50 26.03 13.94
N VAL A 107 -14.12 25.79 12.67
CA VAL A 107 -12.91 26.35 12.05
C VAL A 107 -12.96 27.89 12.05
N ALA A 108 -14.08 28.47 11.66
CA ALA A 108 -14.24 29.92 11.68
C ALA A 108 -14.07 30.50 13.09
N SER A 109 -14.76 29.92 14.08
CA SER A 109 -14.69 30.38 15.49
C SER A 109 -13.29 30.21 16.09
N ALA A 110 -12.59 29.13 15.75
CA ALA A 110 -11.19 28.92 16.18
C ALA A 110 -10.25 29.98 15.58
N ASN A 111 -10.43 30.32 14.31
CA ASN A 111 -9.61 31.32 13.63
C ASN A 111 -9.92 32.80 14.08
N GLU A 112 -11.11 33.03 14.63
CA GLU A 112 -11.53 34.35 15.20
C GLU A 112 -11.10 34.48 16.66
N SER A 113 -10.79 33.38 17.35
CA SER A 113 -10.32 33.40 18.72
C SER A 113 -8.95 34.07 18.85
N PRO A 114 -8.67 34.79 19.93
CA PRO A 114 -7.32 35.30 20.24
C PRO A 114 -6.36 34.19 20.68
N ALA A 115 -6.86 33.03 21.07
CA ALA A 115 -6.05 31.91 21.54
C ALA A 115 -5.21 31.27 20.41
N PRO A 116 -3.95 30.89 20.68
CA PRO A 116 -3.18 30.08 19.72
C PRO A 116 -3.86 28.73 19.46
N VAL A 117 -3.71 28.22 18.23
CA VAL A 117 -4.26 26.93 17.84
C VAL A 117 -3.11 25.91 17.66
N LEU A 118 -3.22 24.79 18.37
CA LEU A 118 -2.38 23.59 18.20
C LEU A 118 -3.17 22.53 17.45
N SER A 119 -2.75 22.15 16.24
CA SER A 119 -3.39 21.04 15.52
C SER A 119 -2.76 19.70 15.86
N ALA A 120 -3.60 18.73 16.20
CA ALA A 120 -3.23 17.34 16.41
C ALA A 120 -3.14 16.62 15.07
N ASP A 121 -2.02 16.03 14.79
CA ASP A 121 -1.63 15.28 13.60
C ASP A 121 -1.51 16.14 12.33
N LEU A 122 -2.57 16.75 11.87
CA LEU A 122 -2.65 17.67 10.73
C LEU A 122 -3.63 18.81 11.04
N PRO A 123 -3.38 20.02 10.54
CA PRO A 123 -4.38 21.08 10.62
C PRO A 123 -5.63 20.69 9.82
N THR A 124 -6.79 20.81 10.45
CA THR A 124 -8.06 20.72 9.73
C THR A 124 -8.08 21.77 8.60
N PRO A 125 -8.54 21.44 7.37
CA PRO A 125 -8.58 22.37 6.27
C PRO A 125 -9.21 23.73 6.66
N GLY A 126 -8.49 24.81 6.47
CA GLY A 126 -8.91 26.17 6.84
C GLY A 126 -8.53 26.64 8.24
N ILE A 127 -8.05 25.76 9.12
CA ILE A 127 -7.49 26.17 10.43
C ILE A 127 -6.16 26.91 10.26
N ARG A 128 -6.00 28.02 11.00
CA ARG A 128 -4.75 28.76 11.13
C ARG A 128 -3.99 28.29 12.36
N ALA A 129 -3.33 27.14 12.23
CA ALA A 129 -2.56 26.57 13.32
C ALA A 129 -1.26 27.37 13.55
N GLY A 130 -1.02 27.79 14.78
CA GLY A 130 0.28 28.32 15.21
C GLY A 130 1.31 27.25 15.48
N MET A 131 0.84 26.04 15.85
CA MET A 131 1.65 24.86 16.14
C MET A 131 0.99 23.62 15.55
N VAL A 132 1.80 22.64 15.13
CA VAL A 132 1.30 21.34 14.65
C VAL A 132 2.10 20.24 15.32
N CYS A 133 1.40 19.31 15.97
CA CYS A 133 1.94 18.12 16.59
C CYS A 133 1.66 16.91 15.71
N SER A 134 2.59 16.55 14.83
CA SER A 134 2.47 15.36 14.00
C SER A 134 2.83 14.09 14.77
N PHE A 135 1.99 13.07 14.69
CA PHE A 135 2.24 11.79 15.33
C PHE A 135 3.15 10.93 14.47
N HIS A 136 4.17 10.33 15.08
CA HIS A 136 5.10 9.36 14.52
C HIS A 136 6.01 9.90 13.41
N ARG A 137 5.48 10.60 12.40
CA ARG A 137 6.24 11.15 11.25
C ARG A 137 5.81 12.58 10.93
N PRO A 138 6.71 13.44 10.41
CA PRO A 138 6.34 14.77 9.98
C PRO A 138 5.39 14.66 8.77
N LYS A 139 4.21 15.25 8.86
CA LYS A 139 3.20 15.27 7.80
C LYS A 139 3.14 16.58 7.05
N ILE A 140 3.61 17.64 7.69
CA ILE A 140 3.81 18.97 7.09
C ILE A 140 5.17 19.52 7.51
N LYS A 141 5.73 20.41 6.68
CA LYS A 141 6.99 21.08 6.99
C LYS A 141 6.85 21.95 8.24
N GLY A 142 7.77 21.79 9.18
CA GLY A 142 7.79 22.58 10.43
C GLY A 142 6.91 22.05 11.55
N SER A 143 6.26 20.87 11.38
CA SER A 143 5.56 20.23 12.49
C SER A 143 6.54 19.67 13.52
N SER A 144 6.17 19.72 14.80
CA SER A 144 6.82 18.95 15.85
C SER A 144 6.35 17.51 15.79
N VAL A 145 7.28 16.57 15.80
CA VAL A 145 6.97 15.12 15.75
C VAL A 145 7.00 14.54 17.15
N VAL A 146 5.94 13.83 17.50
CA VAL A 146 5.86 13.09 18.77
C VAL A 146 5.85 11.59 18.48
N ASP A 147 6.71 10.88 19.19
CA ASP A 147 6.71 9.41 19.17
C ASP A 147 5.47 8.90 19.92
N ILE A 148 4.69 8.10 19.24
CA ILE A 148 3.45 7.46 19.77
C ILE A 148 3.63 5.97 19.97
N GLY A 149 4.89 5.48 20.01
CA GLY A 149 5.22 4.09 20.27
C GLY A 149 5.03 3.15 19.07
N ILE A 150 4.90 3.65 17.84
CA ILE A 150 4.90 2.81 16.64
C ILE A 150 6.33 2.36 16.37
N PRO A 151 6.64 1.06 16.45
CA PRO A 151 7.98 0.58 16.24
C PRO A 151 8.40 0.73 14.76
N LEU A 152 9.69 1.00 14.52
CA LEU A 152 10.25 1.11 13.17
C LEU A 152 9.95 -0.14 12.32
N ALA A 153 9.83 -1.32 12.91
CA ALA A 153 9.46 -2.55 12.23
C ALA A 153 8.09 -2.45 11.52
N ALA A 154 7.12 -1.69 12.08
CA ALA A 154 5.82 -1.49 11.45
C ALA A 154 5.91 -0.71 10.15
N GLU A 155 6.94 0.13 9.97
CA GLU A 155 7.20 0.82 8.71
C GLU A 155 8.05 0.01 7.73
N CYS A 156 9.00 -0.76 8.29
CA CYS A 156 9.98 -1.50 7.49
C CYS A 156 9.39 -2.78 6.90
N PHE A 157 8.37 -3.38 7.52
CA PHE A 157 7.78 -4.62 7.03
C PHE A 157 6.44 -4.38 6.30
N THR A 158 6.20 -5.19 5.27
CA THR A 158 4.89 -5.27 4.63
C THR A 158 3.89 -5.93 5.58
N GLY A 159 2.62 -5.59 5.45
CA GLY A 159 1.59 -6.10 6.35
C GLY A 159 0.17 -5.88 5.85
N PRO A 160 -0.85 -6.26 6.65
CA PRO A 160 -2.25 -6.13 6.25
C PRO A 160 -2.68 -4.66 6.00
N GLY A 161 -1.99 -3.69 6.62
CA GLY A 161 -2.24 -2.27 6.38
C GLY A 161 -1.99 -1.85 4.93
N ASP A 162 -1.07 -2.50 4.23
CA ASP A 162 -0.77 -2.20 2.82
C ASP A 162 -1.98 -2.52 1.91
N LEU A 163 -2.85 -3.46 2.30
CA LEU A 163 -4.07 -3.79 1.55
C LEU A 163 -5.07 -2.64 1.50
N THR A 164 -4.99 -1.67 2.40
CA THR A 164 -5.85 -0.47 2.39
C THR A 164 -5.60 0.43 1.19
N LEU A 165 -4.46 0.29 0.52
CA LEU A 165 -4.15 0.98 -0.74
C LEU A 165 -4.98 0.43 -1.92
N LEU A 166 -5.51 -0.79 -1.78
CA LEU A 166 -6.36 -1.42 -2.80
C LEU A 166 -7.79 -0.90 -2.68
N LYS A 167 -8.16 0.02 -3.55
CA LYS A 167 -9.56 0.44 -3.64
C LYS A 167 -10.44 -0.74 -4.05
N LYS A 168 -11.48 -1.01 -3.28
CA LYS A 168 -12.50 -1.99 -3.67
C LYS A 168 -13.22 -1.49 -4.94
N LYS A 169 -13.60 -2.42 -5.82
CA LYS A 169 -14.44 -2.08 -6.97
C LYS A 169 -15.79 -1.59 -6.45
N GLU A 170 -16.16 -0.35 -6.77
CA GLU A 170 -17.46 0.21 -6.42
C GLU A 170 -18.54 -0.28 -7.39
N GLY A 171 -19.83 -0.17 -6.99
CA GLY A 171 -20.95 -0.74 -7.73
C GLY A 171 -21.12 -0.28 -9.18
N GLU A 172 -20.49 0.81 -9.60
CA GLU A 172 -20.48 1.32 -10.98
C GLU A 172 -19.17 0.99 -11.73
N ALA A 173 -18.35 0.04 -11.23
CA ALA A 173 -17.10 -0.33 -11.90
C ALA A 173 -17.36 -0.93 -13.28
N HIS A 174 -16.81 -0.30 -14.31
CA HIS A 174 -16.88 -0.79 -15.70
C HIS A 174 -15.84 -1.89 -15.95
N LYS A 175 -16.13 -2.76 -16.96
CA LYS A 175 -15.17 -3.74 -17.45
C LYS A 175 -13.88 -3.03 -17.88
N GLY A 176 -12.73 -3.44 -17.33
CA GLY A 176 -11.42 -2.83 -17.53
C GLY A 176 -10.90 -2.01 -16.35
N ALA A 177 -11.70 -1.77 -15.30
CA ALA A 177 -11.24 -1.06 -14.10
C ALA A 177 -10.13 -1.78 -13.34
N GLY A 178 -10.05 -3.12 -13.44
CA GLY A 178 -8.98 -3.94 -12.87
C GLY A 178 -7.74 -4.04 -13.77
N GLY A 179 -7.82 -3.51 -14.99
CA GLY A 179 -6.74 -3.52 -15.97
C GLY A 179 -6.60 -4.83 -16.75
N SER A 180 -5.72 -4.79 -17.76
CA SER A 180 -5.37 -5.90 -18.65
C SER A 180 -3.93 -6.33 -18.43
N VAL A 181 -3.70 -7.63 -18.27
CA VAL A 181 -2.37 -8.22 -18.11
C VAL A 181 -2.07 -9.13 -19.29
N LEU A 182 -0.93 -8.91 -19.93
CA LEU A 182 -0.34 -9.83 -20.90
C LEU A 182 0.78 -10.61 -20.24
N VAL A 183 0.67 -11.93 -20.23
CA VAL A 183 1.75 -12.83 -19.81
C VAL A 183 2.48 -13.31 -21.06
N ILE A 184 3.77 -13.04 -21.16
CA ILE A 184 4.65 -13.54 -22.23
C ILE A 184 5.56 -14.60 -21.61
N GLY A 185 5.34 -15.86 -21.98
CA GLY A 185 6.07 -16.97 -21.37
C GLY A 185 5.86 -18.30 -22.07
N GLY A 186 6.46 -19.32 -21.48
CA GLY A 186 6.42 -20.67 -22.05
C GLY A 186 7.51 -20.93 -23.07
N GLY A 187 7.74 -22.20 -23.30
CA GLY A 187 8.83 -22.78 -24.05
C GLY A 187 9.17 -24.10 -23.40
N PRO A 188 10.37 -24.24 -22.80
CA PRO A 188 10.74 -25.45 -22.07
C PRO A 188 9.82 -25.76 -20.88
N TYR A 189 9.30 -24.70 -20.21
CA TYR A 189 8.45 -24.85 -19.02
C TYR A 189 7.03 -24.38 -19.33
N GLN A 190 6.19 -25.31 -19.72
CA GLN A 190 4.86 -25.06 -20.31
C GLN A 190 3.85 -24.48 -19.30
N GLY A 191 3.91 -24.87 -18.02
CA GLY A 191 2.95 -24.49 -16.99
C GLY A 191 3.16 -23.11 -16.39
N ALA A 192 4.39 -22.59 -16.43
CA ALA A 192 4.80 -21.35 -15.77
C ALA A 192 3.96 -20.11 -16.17
N PRO A 193 3.72 -19.83 -17.47
CA PRO A 193 2.92 -18.66 -17.86
C PRO A 193 1.45 -18.76 -17.41
N TYR A 194 0.92 -19.98 -17.27
CA TYR A 194 -0.45 -20.19 -16.79
C TYR A 194 -0.57 -19.95 -15.29
N LEU A 195 0.43 -20.35 -14.49
CA LEU A 195 0.48 -20.03 -13.07
C LEU A 195 0.48 -18.51 -12.84
N ALA A 196 1.29 -17.78 -13.60
CA ALA A 196 1.30 -16.32 -13.57
C ALA A 196 -0.06 -15.74 -13.99
N ALA A 197 -0.66 -16.26 -15.06
CA ALA A 197 -1.94 -15.80 -15.57
C ALA A 197 -3.08 -15.99 -14.55
N PHE A 198 -3.16 -17.16 -13.90
CA PHE A 198 -4.16 -17.41 -12.85
C PHE A 198 -3.96 -16.51 -11.64
N ALA A 199 -2.72 -16.30 -11.23
CA ALA A 199 -2.41 -15.37 -10.16
C ALA A 199 -2.83 -13.93 -10.52
N ALA A 200 -2.65 -13.51 -11.76
CA ALA A 200 -3.10 -12.21 -12.22
C ALA A 200 -4.64 -12.07 -12.18
N LEU A 201 -5.39 -13.09 -12.61
CA LEU A 201 -6.86 -13.09 -12.49
C LEU A 201 -7.30 -13.00 -11.02
N ARG A 202 -6.73 -13.83 -10.14
CA ARG A 202 -7.05 -13.83 -8.71
C ARG A 202 -6.55 -12.58 -7.99
N GLY A 203 -5.52 -11.92 -8.52
CA GLY A 203 -5.05 -10.59 -8.11
C GLY A 203 -5.95 -9.43 -8.54
N GLY A 204 -7.00 -9.73 -9.33
CA GLY A 204 -8.06 -8.79 -9.70
C GLY A 204 -7.89 -8.09 -11.05
N ALA A 205 -7.01 -8.58 -11.94
CA ALA A 205 -7.01 -8.18 -13.33
C ALA A 205 -8.33 -8.58 -14.01
N ASP A 206 -8.88 -7.70 -14.85
CA ASP A 206 -10.16 -7.97 -15.55
C ASP A 206 -9.98 -8.82 -16.81
N ILE A 207 -8.84 -8.67 -17.48
CA ILE A 207 -8.51 -9.39 -18.70
C ILE A 207 -7.08 -9.90 -18.59
N VAL A 208 -6.89 -11.20 -18.78
CA VAL A 208 -5.56 -11.79 -18.84
C VAL A 208 -5.37 -12.52 -20.16
N ARG A 209 -4.32 -12.14 -20.88
CA ARG A 209 -3.86 -12.79 -22.10
C ARG A 209 -2.55 -13.52 -21.84
N VAL A 210 -2.37 -14.68 -22.49
CA VAL A 210 -1.13 -15.47 -22.41
C VAL A 210 -0.59 -15.65 -23.83
N ALA A 211 0.52 -15.00 -24.15
CA ALA A 211 1.24 -15.21 -25.39
C ALA A 211 2.30 -16.32 -25.19
N THR A 212 2.07 -17.47 -25.78
CA THR A 212 2.86 -18.67 -25.52
C THR A 212 2.86 -19.66 -26.70
N PRO A 213 3.97 -20.39 -26.95
CA PRO A 213 3.96 -21.51 -27.86
C PRO A 213 3.24 -22.75 -27.28
N ASN A 214 3.06 -22.81 -25.96
CA ASN A 214 2.46 -23.95 -25.27
C ASN A 214 0.95 -23.72 -25.06
N TYR A 215 0.13 -24.07 -26.01
CA TYR A 215 -1.30 -23.86 -25.94
C TYR A 215 -1.98 -24.82 -24.95
N LEU A 216 -2.57 -24.27 -23.90
CA LEU A 216 -3.48 -24.95 -22.99
C LEU A 216 -4.81 -24.17 -22.95
N PRO A 217 -5.95 -24.78 -23.29
CA PRO A 217 -7.23 -24.12 -23.27
C PRO A 217 -7.74 -23.95 -21.83
N TYR A 218 -7.96 -22.70 -21.44
CA TYR A 218 -8.62 -22.35 -20.18
C TYR A 218 -9.73 -21.34 -20.44
N PRO A 219 -10.93 -21.55 -19.92
CA PRO A 219 -12.10 -20.69 -20.23
C PRO A 219 -11.91 -19.23 -19.80
N ASP A 220 -11.13 -19.00 -18.72
CA ASP A 220 -10.94 -17.67 -18.13
C ASP A 220 -9.77 -16.88 -18.75
N LEU A 221 -8.97 -17.52 -19.61
CA LEU A 221 -7.78 -16.93 -20.21
C LEU A 221 -7.93 -16.74 -21.73
N ILE A 222 -7.42 -15.65 -22.23
CA ILE A 222 -7.26 -15.45 -23.67
C ILE A 222 -5.87 -15.92 -24.07
N VAL A 223 -5.77 -17.06 -24.77
CA VAL A 223 -4.48 -17.63 -25.17
C VAL A 223 -4.13 -17.22 -26.60
N GLU A 224 -3.08 -16.44 -26.74
CA GLU A 224 -2.44 -16.07 -28.00
C GLU A 224 -1.39 -17.12 -28.36
N LYS A 225 -1.79 -18.09 -29.15
CA LYS A 225 -0.88 -19.18 -29.57
C LYS A 225 0.22 -18.64 -30.50
N LEU A 226 1.45 -18.87 -30.13
CA LEU A 226 2.62 -18.60 -30.95
C LEU A 226 3.08 -19.90 -31.64
N GLU A 227 3.57 -19.82 -32.85
CA GLU A 227 4.00 -21.00 -33.59
C GLU A 227 5.36 -21.54 -33.05
N GLY A 228 5.59 -22.85 -33.19
CA GLY A 228 6.82 -23.50 -32.73
C GLY A 228 6.78 -23.91 -31.25
N THR A 229 7.96 -24.18 -30.68
CA THR A 229 8.14 -24.72 -29.31
C THR A 229 8.75 -23.71 -28.33
N CYS A 230 9.25 -22.59 -28.83
CA CYS A 230 9.84 -21.51 -28.02
C CYS A 230 9.57 -20.15 -28.68
N ILE A 231 9.70 -19.10 -27.90
CA ILE A 231 9.56 -17.73 -28.40
C ILE A 231 10.86 -17.34 -29.14
N THR A 232 10.70 -16.82 -30.37
CA THR A 232 11.79 -16.42 -31.27
C THR A 232 11.59 -15.00 -31.79
N LYS A 233 12.54 -14.48 -32.55
CA LYS A 233 12.44 -13.18 -33.23
C LYS A 233 11.28 -13.10 -34.25
N GLU A 234 10.83 -14.22 -34.74
CA GLU A 234 9.68 -14.30 -35.67
C GLU A 234 8.38 -13.82 -35.02
N HIS A 235 8.29 -13.93 -33.68
CA HIS A 235 7.14 -13.47 -32.93
C HIS A 235 7.20 -12.00 -32.51
N LEU A 236 8.31 -11.30 -32.80
CA LEU A 236 8.60 -9.98 -32.23
C LEU A 236 7.52 -8.94 -32.54
N GLU A 237 7.12 -8.77 -33.81
CA GLU A 237 6.09 -7.82 -34.23
C GLU A 237 4.75 -8.07 -33.51
N ARG A 238 4.36 -9.34 -33.42
CA ARG A 238 3.13 -9.73 -32.73
C ARG A 238 3.21 -9.43 -31.23
N LEU A 239 4.34 -9.74 -30.57
CA LEU A 239 4.55 -9.49 -29.17
C LEU A 239 4.60 -8.00 -28.84
N GLN A 240 5.22 -7.18 -29.70
CA GLN A 240 5.25 -5.72 -29.55
C GLN A 240 3.86 -5.11 -29.63
N THR A 241 3.04 -5.57 -30.59
CA THR A 241 1.64 -5.15 -30.70
C THR A 241 0.84 -5.49 -29.45
N LEU A 242 0.92 -6.75 -29.00
CA LEU A 242 0.22 -7.19 -27.79
C LEU A 242 0.68 -6.46 -26.53
N ALA A 243 1.99 -6.17 -26.41
CA ALA A 243 2.56 -5.46 -25.29
C ALA A 243 2.11 -3.99 -25.23
N ALA A 244 2.00 -3.32 -26.39
CA ALA A 244 1.52 -1.95 -26.47
C ALA A 244 0.03 -1.80 -26.09
N ASP A 245 -0.78 -2.85 -26.34
CA ASP A 245 -2.21 -2.88 -26.03
C ASP A 245 -2.51 -3.22 -24.57
N ALA A 246 -1.57 -3.86 -23.86
CA ALA A 246 -1.77 -4.25 -22.48
C ALA A 246 -1.43 -3.12 -21.50
N ASP A 247 -2.11 -3.07 -20.36
CA ASP A 247 -1.75 -2.14 -19.27
C ASP A 247 -0.46 -2.57 -18.58
N VAL A 248 -0.30 -3.88 -18.38
CA VAL A 248 0.88 -4.49 -17.76
C VAL A 248 1.30 -5.75 -18.51
N VAL A 249 2.61 -5.92 -18.70
CA VAL A 249 3.20 -7.14 -19.24
C VAL A 249 3.95 -7.87 -18.14
N VAL A 250 3.66 -9.17 -17.95
CA VAL A 250 4.45 -10.10 -17.13
C VAL A 250 5.27 -10.97 -18.07
N CYS A 251 6.58 -10.91 -17.97
CA CYS A 251 7.46 -11.57 -18.93
C CYS A 251 8.59 -12.34 -18.22
N GLY A 252 8.83 -13.56 -18.67
CA GLY A 252 9.95 -14.37 -18.18
C GLY A 252 9.59 -15.78 -17.75
N CYS A 253 8.34 -16.00 -17.35
CA CYS A 253 7.85 -17.28 -16.83
C CYS A 253 8.00 -18.42 -17.86
N GLY A 254 9.00 -19.27 -17.67
CA GLY A 254 9.23 -20.46 -18.48
C GLY A 254 9.76 -20.25 -19.90
N LEU A 255 10.34 -19.09 -20.20
CA LEU A 255 10.85 -18.74 -21.55
C LEU A 255 12.05 -19.58 -22.01
N GLY A 256 12.91 -20.00 -21.08
CA GLY A 256 14.23 -20.50 -21.40
C GLY A 256 15.24 -19.38 -21.74
N THR A 257 16.51 -19.72 -21.66
CA THR A 257 17.59 -18.72 -21.66
C THR A 257 17.86 -18.01 -23.00
N ASN A 258 17.31 -18.54 -24.11
CA ASN A 258 17.62 -18.05 -25.47
C ASN A 258 16.73 -16.89 -25.93
N CYS A 259 15.74 -16.47 -25.14
CA CYS A 259 14.74 -15.47 -25.54
C CYS A 259 15.11 -14.03 -25.12
N HIS A 260 16.24 -13.83 -24.48
CA HIS A 260 16.61 -12.53 -23.89
C HIS A 260 16.63 -11.36 -24.92
N SER A 261 17.11 -11.58 -26.14
CA SER A 261 17.08 -10.55 -27.18
C SER A 261 15.65 -10.12 -27.51
N VAL A 262 14.71 -11.08 -27.60
CA VAL A 262 13.29 -10.81 -27.86
C VAL A 262 12.68 -10.03 -26.70
N VAL A 263 12.94 -10.44 -25.47
CA VAL A 263 12.46 -9.74 -24.26
C VAL A 263 12.89 -8.27 -24.28
N ARG A 264 14.16 -8.00 -24.58
CA ARG A 264 14.70 -6.65 -24.65
C ARG A 264 14.09 -5.80 -25.79
N GLU A 265 13.79 -6.41 -26.93
CA GLU A 265 13.17 -5.74 -28.07
C GLU A 265 11.66 -5.50 -27.87
N VAL A 266 11.00 -6.27 -26.99
CA VAL A 266 9.58 -6.07 -26.59
C VAL A 266 9.45 -5.07 -25.44
N ALA A 267 10.38 -5.05 -24.48
CA ALA A 267 10.29 -4.24 -23.26
C ALA A 267 9.98 -2.75 -23.48
N PRO A 268 10.54 -2.05 -24.49
CA PRO A 268 10.23 -0.64 -24.74
C PRO A 268 8.76 -0.37 -25.14
N PHE A 269 8.02 -1.39 -25.57
CA PHE A 269 6.61 -1.29 -25.92
C PHE A 269 5.69 -1.50 -24.73
N CYS A 270 6.22 -1.94 -23.57
CA CYS A 270 5.47 -2.13 -22.35
C CYS A 270 5.32 -0.81 -21.62
N ARG A 271 4.08 -0.38 -21.33
CA ARG A 271 3.82 0.77 -20.45
C ARG A 271 4.30 0.49 -19.05
N LYS A 272 3.97 -0.71 -18.55
CA LYS A 272 4.38 -1.25 -17.27
C LYS A 272 4.75 -2.72 -17.44
N ALA A 273 5.75 -3.19 -16.69
CA ALA A 273 6.13 -4.59 -16.79
C ALA A 273 6.61 -5.20 -15.47
N VAL A 274 6.40 -6.51 -15.35
CA VAL A 274 7.04 -7.37 -14.36
C VAL A 274 7.96 -8.33 -15.11
N PHE A 275 9.25 -8.28 -14.82
CA PHE A 275 10.23 -9.21 -15.38
C PHE A 275 10.68 -10.19 -14.31
N ASP A 276 10.52 -11.49 -14.59
CA ASP A 276 10.88 -12.60 -13.71
C ASP A 276 11.72 -13.64 -14.45
N ALA A 277 12.33 -14.53 -13.70
CA ALA A 277 12.98 -15.75 -14.18
C ALA A 277 13.91 -15.50 -15.40
N ASP A 278 13.60 -16.11 -16.56
CA ASP A 278 14.47 -16.08 -17.75
C ASP A 278 14.55 -14.70 -18.43
N ALA A 279 13.65 -13.77 -18.14
CA ALA A 279 13.78 -12.38 -18.57
C ALA A 279 14.84 -11.59 -17.79
N LEU A 280 15.25 -12.07 -16.62
CA LEU A 280 16.24 -11.44 -15.76
C LEU A 280 17.67 -11.80 -16.19
N GLN A 281 18.16 -11.14 -17.22
CA GLN A 281 19.52 -11.28 -17.73
C GLN A 281 20.14 -9.89 -17.96
N ASN A 282 21.47 -9.82 -17.95
CA ASN A 282 22.20 -8.57 -18.20
C ASN A 282 22.47 -8.40 -19.73
N PRO A 283 22.20 -7.22 -20.31
CA PRO A 283 21.56 -6.05 -19.68
C PRO A 283 20.05 -6.27 -19.43
N LEU A 284 19.55 -5.68 -18.34
CA LEU A 284 18.14 -5.83 -17.97
C LEU A 284 17.19 -5.23 -19.02
N PRO A 285 16.02 -5.84 -19.25
CA PRO A 285 14.96 -5.22 -20.02
C PRO A 285 14.40 -4.01 -19.24
N VAL A 286 14.06 -2.93 -19.94
CA VAL A 286 13.55 -1.69 -19.35
C VAL A 286 12.22 -1.32 -20.00
N SER A 287 11.23 -0.99 -19.21
CA SER A 287 9.89 -0.52 -19.63
C SER A 287 9.59 0.85 -19.00
N GLY A 288 8.36 1.36 -19.20
CA GLY A 288 7.94 2.63 -18.60
C GLY A 288 7.95 2.60 -17.08
N GLU A 289 7.29 1.60 -16.47
CA GLU A 289 7.32 1.33 -15.04
C GLU A 289 7.59 -0.17 -14.82
N THR A 290 8.61 -0.50 -14.04
CA THR A 290 9.14 -1.87 -14.00
C THR A 290 9.21 -2.43 -12.58
N ILE A 291 8.82 -3.71 -12.43
CA ILE A 291 9.13 -4.55 -11.27
C ILE A 291 10.03 -5.70 -11.74
N TYR A 292 11.15 -5.90 -11.07
CA TYR A 292 12.01 -7.07 -11.22
C TYR A 292 11.84 -7.97 -10.01
N THR A 293 11.66 -9.29 -10.24
CA THR A 293 11.40 -10.25 -9.15
C THR A 293 12.50 -11.34 -9.03
N PRO A 294 13.80 -10.97 -8.94
CA PRO A 294 14.87 -11.94 -8.87
C PRO A 294 14.90 -12.72 -7.55
N HIS A 295 15.27 -13.99 -7.59
CA HIS A 295 15.88 -14.65 -6.43
C HIS A 295 17.39 -14.31 -6.36
N ALA A 296 18.08 -14.69 -5.27
CA ALA A 296 19.47 -14.30 -5.05
C ALA A 296 20.43 -14.66 -6.21
N GLY A 297 20.22 -15.82 -6.83
CA GLY A 297 21.04 -16.27 -7.97
C GLY A 297 20.78 -15.46 -9.24
N GLU A 298 19.52 -15.15 -9.54
CA GLU A 298 19.12 -14.26 -10.64
C GLU A 298 19.66 -12.85 -10.41
N PHE A 299 19.50 -12.32 -9.19
CA PHE A 299 20.02 -11.00 -8.84
C PHE A 299 21.51 -10.89 -9.10
N ALA A 300 22.30 -11.87 -8.65
CA ALA A 300 23.75 -11.85 -8.84
C ALA A 300 24.14 -11.81 -10.31
N ARG A 301 23.44 -12.55 -11.18
CA ARG A 301 23.69 -12.58 -12.64
C ARG A 301 23.23 -11.32 -13.35
N SER A 302 21.99 -10.88 -13.05
CA SER A 302 21.33 -9.80 -13.79
C SER A 302 21.88 -8.42 -13.43
N PHE A 303 22.19 -8.20 -12.15
CA PHE A 303 22.71 -6.92 -11.65
C PHE A 303 24.24 -6.91 -11.50
N ASN A 304 24.91 -8.02 -11.80
CA ASN A 304 26.36 -8.18 -11.62
C ASN A 304 26.83 -7.75 -10.22
N ARG A 305 26.09 -8.15 -9.18
CA ARG A 305 26.34 -7.82 -7.78
C ARG A 305 26.16 -9.04 -6.89
N LYS A 306 27.07 -9.23 -5.96
CA LYS A 306 26.93 -10.24 -4.91
C LYS A 306 26.10 -9.69 -3.77
N LEU A 307 25.22 -10.54 -3.22
CA LEU A 307 24.46 -10.24 -2.02
C LEU A 307 25.24 -10.66 -0.78
N GLU A 308 25.18 -9.85 0.24
CA GLU A 308 25.70 -10.17 1.56
C GLU A 308 24.76 -11.11 2.34
N THR A 309 25.16 -11.59 3.51
CA THR A 309 24.39 -12.54 4.30
C THR A 309 23.25 -11.88 5.08
N SER A 310 23.50 -10.71 5.68
CA SER A 310 22.50 -10.05 6.52
C SER A 310 21.40 -9.34 5.69
N PRO A 311 20.12 -9.38 6.11
CA PRO A 311 19.04 -8.68 5.41
C PRO A 311 19.29 -7.18 5.24
N ALA A 312 19.81 -6.50 6.26
CA ALA A 312 20.12 -5.07 6.20
C ALA A 312 21.21 -4.74 5.16
N ALA A 313 22.25 -5.58 5.06
CA ALA A 313 23.28 -5.40 4.04
C ALA A 313 22.77 -5.69 2.63
N ARG A 314 21.95 -6.75 2.46
CA ARG A 314 21.25 -7.02 1.20
C ARG A 314 20.39 -5.83 0.77
N ALA A 315 19.63 -5.25 1.71
CA ALA A 315 18.77 -4.10 1.44
C ALA A 315 19.54 -2.90 0.89
N ARG A 316 20.74 -2.62 1.42
CA ARG A 316 21.61 -1.55 0.90
C ARG A 316 22.05 -1.82 -0.54
N VAL A 317 22.34 -3.08 -0.88
CA VAL A 317 22.73 -3.46 -2.25
C VAL A 317 21.54 -3.36 -3.18
N VAL A 318 20.37 -3.92 -2.80
CA VAL A 318 19.14 -3.86 -3.59
C VAL A 318 18.73 -2.41 -3.86
N LYS A 319 18.75 -1.56 -2.81
CA LYS A 319 18.45 -0.13 -2.93
C LYS A 319 19.32 0.58 -3.98
N LYS A 320 20.63 0.28 -3.98
CA LYS A 320 21.56 0.86 -4.98
C LYS A 320 21.35 0.36 -6.39
N CYS A 321 20.76 -0.84 -6.56
CA CYS A 321 20.52 -1.42 -7.88
C CYS A 321 19.14 -1.06 -8.46
N ALA A 322 18.24 -0.49 -7.67
CA ALA A 322 16.87 -0.19 -8.08
C ALA A 322 16.71 1.14 -8.84
N GLU A 323 17.75 1.56 -9.59
CA GLU A 323 17.74 2.79 -10.40
C GLU A 323 16.82 2.69 -11.64
N SER A 324 16.67 1.48 -12.18
CA SER A 324 15.90 1.23 -13.42
C SER A 324 14.48 0.75 -13.16
N GLY A 325 14.08 0.58 -11.89
CA GLY A 325 12.76 0.09 -11.50
C GLY A 325 12.77 -0.53 -10.12
N THR A 326 11.60 -0.91 -9.66
CA THR A 326 11.41 -1.59 -8.36
C THR A 326 11.98 -3.00 -8.41
N ILE A 327 12.76 -3.36 -7.41
CA ILE A 327 13.28 -4.71 -7.23
C ILE A 327 12.56 -5.36 -6.06
N LEU A 328 11.94 -6.53 -6.28
CA LEU A 328 11.46 -7.45 -5.28
C LEU A 328 12.44 -8.64 -5.23
N LEU A 329 13.46 -8.57 -4.37
CA LEU A 329 14.39 -9.67 -4.15
C LEU A 329 13.73 -10.76 -3.32
N LYS A 330 13.52 -11.93 -3.93
CA LYS A 330 12.91 -13.11 -3.29
C LYS A 330 13.90 -13.77 -2.31
N GLY A 331 13.41 -14.17 -1.12
CA GLY A 331 14.20 -14.88 -0.11
C GLY A 331 13.38 -15.35 1.08
N SER A 332 14.03 -15.82 2.15
CA SER A 332 13.36 -16.10 3.44
C SER A 332 12.79 -14.84 4.07
N VAL A 333 13.39 -13.70 3.79
CA VAL A 333 12.85 -12.35 3.96
C VAL A 333 13.01 -11.69 2.60
N ASP A 334 11.89 -11.35 1.96
CA ASP A 334 11.95 -10.60 0.71
C ASP A 334 12.34 -9.16 0.98
N ILE A 335 12.96 -8.52 0.00
CA ILE A 335 13.38 -7.11 0.09
C ILE A 335 12.83 -6.38 -1.13
N VAL A 336 12.02 -5.36 -0.89
CA VAL A 336 11.47 -4.49 -1.94
C VAL A 336 12.14 -3.13 -1.88
N SER A 337 12.62 -2.62 -3.00
CA SER A 337 13.15 -1.26 -3.10
C SER A 337 12.91 -0.64 -4.48
N ASP A 338 12.67 0.66 -4.48
CA ASP A 338 12.56 1.53 -5.66
C ASP A 338 13.76 2.49 -5.81
N GLY A 339 14.84 2.27 -5.04
CA GLY A 339 16.00 3.15 -4.98
C GLY A 339 15.90 4.24 -3.90
N GLU A 340 14.70 4.60 -3.47
CA GLU A 340 14.47 5.56 -2.38
C GLU A 340 14.02 4.89 -1.10
N ARG A 341 13.01 4.01 -1.21
CA ARG A 341 12.38 3.28 -0.10
C ARG A 341 12.88 1.85 -0.04
N VAL A 342 12.81 1.25 1.12
CA VAL A 342 13.05 -0.18 1.34
C VAL A 342 11.97 -0.74 2.27
N ARG A 343 11.37 -1.85 1.88
CA ARG A 343 10.47 -2.64 2.74
C ARG A 343 10.92 -4.09 2.75
N PHE A 344 10.60 -4.77 3.82
CA PHE A 344 10.86 -6.20 4.00
C PHE A 344 9.53 -6.97 4.05
N ASN A 345 9.52 -8.17 3.54
CA ASN A 345 8.41 -9.10 3.72
C ASN A 345 8.90 -10.35 4.45
N SER A 346 8.28 -10.68 5.56
CA SER A 346 8.59 -11.87 6.36
C SER A 346 7.48 -12.94 6.28
N THR A 347 6.47 -12.73 5.46
CA THR A 347 5.46 -13.76 5.20
C THR A 347 6.01 -14.81 4.23
N GLY A 348 5.39 -15.97 4.23
CA GLY A 348 5.86 -17.12 3.46
C GLY A 348 6.27 -18.28 4.38
N CYS A 349 6.58 -19.41 3.79
CA CYS A 349 6.98 -20.61 4.51
C CYS A 349 7.93 -21.48 3.65
N PRO A 350 8.69 -22.41 4.26
CA PRO A 350 9.63 -23.27 3.53
C PRO A 350 8.98 -24.08 2.40
N ALA A 351 7.72 -24.49 2.53
CA ALA A 351 6.99 -25.23 1.49
C ALA A 351 6.86 -24.44 0.17
N MET A 352 7.00 -23.10 0.21
CA MET A 352 6.99 -22.26 -1.01
C MET A 352 8.28 -22.35 -1.85
N THR A 353 9.24 -23.15 -1.47
CA THR A 353 10.40 -23.49 -2.34
C THR A 353 10.00 -24.38 -3.54
N THR A 354 8.76 -24.85 -3.60
CA THR A 354 8.18 -25.58 -4.73
C THR A 354 8.22 -24.74 -6.01
N GLY A 355 8.59 -25.35 -7.13
CA GLY A 355 8.63 -24.68 -8.43
C GLY A 355 7.29 -24.07 -8.84
N GLY A 356 7.34 -22.88 -9.45
CA GLY A 356 6.15 -22.15 -9.92
C GLY A 356 5.60 -21.12 -8.96
N THR A 357 5.99 -21.11 -7.68
CA THR A 357 5.53 -20.11 -6.70
C THR A 357 6.03 -18.70 -7.02
N GLY A 358 7.19 -18.59 -7.69
CA GLY A 358 7.72 -17.34 -8.24
C GLY A 358 6.87 -16.82 -9.41
N ASP A 359 6.42 -17.72 -10.31
CA ASP A 359 5.54 -17.36 -11.43
C ASP A 359 4.21 -16.78 -10.90
N VAL A 360 3.66 -17.41 -9.84
CA VAL A 360 2.46 -16.90 -9.15
C VAL A 360 2.70 -15.48 -8.61
N LEU A 361 3.83 -15.25 -7.94
CA LEU A 361 4.19 -13.94 -7.43
C LEU A 361 4.30 -12.90 -8.56
N ALA A 362 4.95 -13.24 -9.67
CA ALA A 362 5.10 -12.35 -10.81
C ALA A 362 3.73 -11.98 -11.43
N GLY A 363 2.83 -12.94 -11.57
CA GLY A 363 1.47 -12.71 -12.06
C GLY A 363 0.65 -11.82 -11.13
N LEU A 364 0.72 -12.06 -9.83
CA LEU A 364 0.07 -11.23 -8.82
C LEU A 364 0.60 -9.79 -8.84
N ALA A 365 1.94 -9.64 -8.90
CA ALA A 365 2.57 -8.32 -9.02
C ALA A 365 2.09 -7.57 -10.28
N GLY A 366 1.90 -8.28 -11.40
CA GLY A 366 1.36 -7.72 -12.63
C GLY A 366 -0.07 -7.19 -12.47
N ALA A 367 -0.95 -7.95 -11.84
CA ALA A 367 -2.31 -7.49 -11.56
C ALA A 367 -2.37 -6.26 -10.63
N LEU A 368 -1.54 -6.24 -9.61
CA LEU A 368 -1.45 -5.11 -8.68
C LEU A 368 -0.85 -3.86 -9.34
N LEU A 369 0.12 -4.04 -10.24
CA LEU A 369 0.74 -2.97 -11.00
C LEU A 369 -0.24 -2.27 -11.96
N CYS A 370 -1.34 -2.92 -12.36
CA CYS A 370 -2.40 -2.24 -13.11
C CYS A 370 -3.02 -1.07 -12.33
N ARG A 371 -3.05 -1.15 -11.00
CA ARG A 371 -3.81 -0.25 -10.13
C ARG A 371 -2.95 0.56 -9.15
N LEU A 372 -1.71 0.17 -8.95
CA LEU A 372 -0.81 0.75 -7.94
C LEU A 372 0.54 1.11 -8.57
N PRO A 373 1.30 2.03 -7.96
CA PRO A 373 2.71 2.24 -8.27
C PRO A 373 3.52 0.96 -8.02
N ALA A 374 4.62 0.78 -8.77
CA ALA A 374 5.41 -0.44 -8.76
C ALA A 374 5.90 -0.86 -7.35
N PHE A 375 6.34 0.08 -6.53
CA PHE A 375 6.80 -0.22 -5.18
C PHE A 375 5.69 -0.80 -4.29
N ASP A 376 4.52 -0.17 -4.29
CA ASP A 376 3.38 -0.60 -3.47
C ASP A 376 2.81 -1.92 -3.99
N ALA A 377 2.72 -2.09 -5.32
CA ALA A 377 2.34 -3.35 -5.97
C ALA A 377 3.27 -4.50 -5.57
N ALA A 378 4.58 -4.28 -5.59
CA ALA A 378 5.57 -5.28 -5.19
C ALA A 378 5.49 -5.63 -3.70
N CYS A 379 5.29 -4.65 -2.83
CA CYS A 379 5.11 -4.86 -1.38
C CYS A 379 3.88 -5.72 -1.09
N ILE A 380 2.75 -5.36 -1.68
CA ILE A 380 1.49 -6.10 -1.49
C ILE A 380 1.58 -7.50 -2.12
N ALA A 381 2.19 -7.64 -3.30
CA ALA A 381 2.38 -8.93 -3.94
C ALA A 381 3.19 -9.89 -3.05
N ALA A 382 4.31 -9.43 -2.50
CA ALA A 382 5.12 -10.23 -1.58
C ALA A 382 4.33 -10.67 -0.35
N TYR A 383 3.63 -9.73 0.30
CA TYR A 383 2.81 -10.00 1.48
C TYR A 383 1.69 -11.01 1.20
N VAL A 384 0.89 -10.76 0.18
CA VAL A 384 -0.27 -11.60 -0.15
C VAL A 384 0.15 -13.00 -0.58
N ASN A 385 1.18 -13.11 -1.45
CA ASN A 385 1.70 -14.40 -1.89
C ASN A 385 2.27 -15.20 -0.71
N GLY A 386 3.00 -14.56 0.18
CA GLY A 386 3.54 -15.20 1.38
C GLY A 386 2.45 -15.67 2.34
N CYS A 387 1.43 -14.84 2.62
CA CYS A 387 0.28 -15.22 3.43
C CYS A 387 -0.52 -16.38 2.80
N ALA A 388 -0.71 -16.36 1.48
CA ALA A 388 -1.35 -17.47 0.76
C ALA A 388 -0.57 -18.77 0.95
N GLY A 389 0.76 -18.71 0.81
CA GLY A 389 1.62 -19.86 1.05
C GLY A 389 1.53 -20.41 2.48
N GLN A 390 1.54 -19.55 3.49
CA GLN A 390 1.38 -19.94 4.90
C GLN A 390 0.04 -20.65 5.14
N ARG A 391 -1.06 -20.14 4.58
CA ARG A 391 -2.39 -20.75 4.73
C ARG A 391 -2.51 -22.09 4.04
N VAL A 392 -1.96 -22.21 2.83
CA VAL A 392 -1.93 -23.50 2.11
C VAL A 392 -1.05 -24.49 2.85
N SER A 393 0.14 -24.09 3.28
CA SER A 393 1.05 -24.95 4.03
C SER A 393 0.47 -25.42 5.36
N ALA A 394 -0.32 -24.59 6.06
CA ALA A 394 -1.02 -25.01 7.26
C ALA A 394 -2.01 -26.16 7.03
N LYS A 395 -2.53 -26.31 5.79
CA LYS A 395 -3.47 -27.38 5.42
C LYS A 395 -2.78 -28.57 4.76
N LYS A 396 -1.73 -28.33 3.97
CA LYS A 396 -1.11 -29.33 3.07
C LYS A 396 0.34 -29.66 3.42
N GLY A 397 0.96 -28.94 4.35
CA GLY A 397 2.37 -29.11 4.71
C GLY A 397 3.28 -28.92 3.49
N ASP A 398 4.26 -29.79 3.34
CA ASP A 398 5.20 -29.81 2.21
C ASP A 398 4.55 -30.27 0.87
N GLY A 399 3.29 -30.70 0.90
CA GLY A 399 2.50 -31.01 -0.29
C GLY A 399 1.92 -29.79 -1.00
N LEU A 400 2.28 -28.57 -0.59
CA LEU A 400 1.92 -27.34 -1.30
C LEU A 400 2.47 -27.37 -2.73
N ILE A 401 1.60 -27.08 -3.70
CA ILE A 401 1.98 -26.85 -5.09
C ILE A 401 1.61 -25.41 -5.51
N ALA A 402 2.32 -24.87 -6.51
CA ALA A 402 2.10 -23.49 -6.95
C ALA A 402 0.65 -23.21 -7.39
N GLY A 403 -0.03 -24.22 -7.96
CA GLY A 403 -1.44 -24.11 -8.36
C GLY A 403 -2.44 -23.93 -7.21
N ASP A 404 -2.04 -24.16 -5.96
CA ASP A 404 -2.88 -23.93 -4.79
C ASP A 404 -2.95 -22.45 -4.38
N LEU A 405 -1.94 -21.65 -4.76
CA LEU A 405 -1.79 -20.27 -4.31
C LEU A 405 -2.81 -19.29 -4.92
N PRO A 406 -3.16 -19.37 -6.22
CA PRO A 406 -4.04 -18.37 -6.83
C PRO A 406 -5.39 -18.24 -6.12
N GLU A 407 -6.02 -19.33 -5.73
CA GLU A 407 -7.30 -19.30 -5.02
C GLU A 407 -7.14 -18.67 -3.62
N MET A 408 -6.09 -19.02 -2.90
CA MET A 408 -5.80 -18.48 -1.60
C MET A 408 -5.41 -16.98 -1.65
N ILE A 409 -4.80 -16.51 -2.75
CA ILE A 409 -4.54 -15.09 -2.99
C ILE A 409 -5.84 -14.28 -2.93
N ALA A 410 -6.90 -14.73 -3.61
CA ALA A 410 -8.19 -14.06 -3.58
C ALA A 410 -8.78 -13.97 -2.15
N GLU A 411 -8.62 -15.01 -1.34
CA GLU A 411 -9.06 -15.01 0.06
C GLU A 411 -8.25 -14.04 0.94
N VAL A 412 -6.94 -13.95 0.73
CA VAL A 412 -6.08 -13.02 1.47
C VAL A 412 -6.39 -11.57 1.13
N MET A 413 -6.65 -11.27 -0.14
CA MET A 413 -6.94 -9.91 -0.59
C MET A 413 -8.31 -9.38 -0.15
N ASN A 414 -9.22 -10.25 0.28
CA ASN A 414 -10.57 -9.89 0.73
C ASN A 414 -10.69 -9.67 2.25
N GLN A 415 -9.61 -9.73 2.99
CA GLN A 415 -9.58 -9.44 4.43
C GLN A 415 -9.48 -7.95 4.69
#